data_c68dfaae61c4364d67ca6c36fe7f9f2a
#
_entry.id   c68dfaae61c4364d67ca6c36fe7f9f2a
#
_cell.length_a   1.000
_cell.length_b   1.000
_cell.length_c   1.000
_cell.angle_alpha   90.00
_cell.angle_beta   90.00
_cell.angle_gamma   90.00
#
_symmetry.space_group_name_H-M   'P 1'
#
loop_
_entity.id
_entity.type
_entity.pdbx_description
1 polymer ?
#
loop_
_entity_poly.entity_id
_entity_poly.type
_entity_poly.pdbx_seq_one_letter_code
_entity_poly.pdbx_strand_id
1 'polypeptide(L)'
;MRKFFTLAVLCLAALCANAQDEAGYTIRTLTFEDADFKGDNPTFGGEKSWSSLIDEPQYGGPMLYGTGGGVSSEEEAYKWTDENNTLLSNTLSEGYGSWCYWSGGHAISNYASADIETYGNSTSQLTIYKKSDNKDLVRTGGGHNGSDNFAVHFGYADNSGFGLTEASLPALKFADGTARVIDHMYVNNICYALNCYMNGNGLTAKIGPDDWVAIVATGYNGDEKTSEARIYLCNGPENIVTDWTKFDLSGLGKVTKVTFNVTGSSDNGYGFSQPAYFAYDDVAVRFDVSTGINSVKTNNGNKTTKPTDNAYYDLQGRRINGPQKGMYIHNGKVRVEF
;
A
#
# COMPACT_ATOMS: atom_id res chain seq x y z
N MET A 1 11.71 -22.87 -52.42
CA MET A 1 12.43 -22.68 -51.15
C MET A 1 11.52 -21.90 -50.21
N ARG A 2 10.87 -22.58 -49.27
CA ARG A 2 9.98 -21.99 -48.27
C ARG A 2 10.82 -21.66 -47.02
N LYS A 3 10.95 -20.39 -46.69
CA LYS A 3 11.56 -19.95 -45.41
C LYS A 3 10.51 -20.00 -44.32
N PHE A 4 10.67 -20.89 -43.36
CA PHE A 4 9.93 -20.89 -42.09
C PHE A 4 10.47 -19.79 -41.20
N PHE A 5 9.63 -18.80 -40.87
CA PHE A 5 9.87 -17.87 -39.76
C PHE A 5 9.34 -18.53 -38.51
N THR A 6 10.23 -18.91 -37.63
CA THR A 6 9.88 -19.36 -36.28
C THR A 6 9.72 -18.11 -35.42
N LEU A 7 8.49 -17.82 -35.08
CA LEU A 7 8.13 -16.75 -34.10
C LEU A 7 8.45 -17.29 -32.70
N ALA A 8 9.53 -16.83 -32.10
CA ALA A 8 9.83 -17.10 -30.72
C ALA A 8 8.95 -16.14 -29.85
N VAL A 9 7.90 -16.68 -29.28
CA VAL A 9 7.14 -16.01 -28.23
C VAL A 9 8.01 -16.02 -26.99
N LEU A 10 8.60 -14.89 -26.66
CA LEU A 10 9.24 -14.66 -25.37
C LEU A 10 8.12 -14.45 -24.34
N CYS A 11 7.78 -15.50 -23.61
CA CYS A 11 7.07 -15.34 -22.33
C CYS A 11 8.03 -14.67 -21.36
N LEU A 12 7.90 -13.37 -21.19
CA LEU A 12 8.45 -12.69 -20.02
C LEU A 12 7.58 -13.13 -18.84
N ALA A 13 7.98 -14.22 -18.18
CA ALA A 13 7.55 -14.46 -16.82
C ALA A 13 8.16 -13.32 -15.99
N ALA A 14 7.33 -12.45 -15.46
CA ALA A 14 7.72 -11.54 -14.40
C ALA A 14 8.14 -12.40 -13.22
N LEU A 15 9.43 -12.68 -13.14
CA LEU A 15 10.04 -13.16 -11.92
C LEU A 15 9.89 -12.03 -10.90
N CYS A 16 8.96 -12.19 -9.95
CA CYS A 16 9.02 -11.46 -8.71
C CYS A 16 10.42 -11.73 -8.13
N ALA A 17 11.32 -10.80 -8.35
CA ALA A 17 12.66 -10.87 -7.81
C ALA A 17 12.52 -10.66 -6.30
N ASN A 18 12.47 -11.78 -5.56
CA ASN A 18 12.73 -11.75 -4.12
C ASN A 18 14.19 -11.32 -3.95
N ALA A 19 14.43 -10.03 -3.87
CA ALA A 19 15.73 -9.51 -3.48
C ALA A 19 15.94 -9.91 -2.02
N GLN A 20 16.75 -10.92 -1.81
CA GLN A 20 17.20 -11.33 -0.48
C GLN A 20 18.30 -10.37 -0.08
N ASP A 21 17.97 -9.43 0.81
CA ASP A 21 18.95 -8.54 1.39
C ASP A 21 19.69 -9.26 2.50
N GLU A 22 20.97 -8.93 2.73
CA GLU A 22 21.80 -9.48 3.82
C GLU A 22 21.23 -9.23 5.24
N ALA A 23 20.14 -8.45 5.32
CA ALA A 23 19.50 -8.03 6.55
C ALA A 23 18.50 -9.04 7.17
N GLY A 24 18.32 -10.22 6.60
CA GLY A 24 17.44 -11.25 7.18
C GLY A 24 15.94 -11.05 6.95
N TYR A 25 15.54 -10.29 5.96
CA TYR A 25 14.16 -10.16 5.49
C TYR A 25 14.06 -10.31 3.97
N THR A 26 12.83 -10.58 3.51
CA THR A 26 12.45 -10.49 2.08
C THR A 26 11.48 -9.34 1.91
N ILE A 27 11.52 -8.67 0.75
CA ILE A 27 10.51 -7.68 0.38
C ILE A 27 9.44 -8.38 -0.46
N ARG A 28 8.17 -8.13 -0.13
CA ARG A 28 7.02 -8.42 -0.96
C ARG A 28 6.33 -7.12 -1.29
N THR A 29 5.92 -6.96 -2.54
CA THR A 29 5.34 -5.73 -3.06
C THR A 29 3.90 -5.97 -3.44
N LEU A 30 3.00 -5.12 -2.93
CA LEU A 30 1.62 -5.04 -3.37
C LEU A 30 1.57 -4.10 -4.58
N THR A 31 1.26 -4.65 -5.76
CA THR A 31 1.27 -3.94 -7.05
C THR A 31 -0.13 -3.59 -7.54
N PHE A 32 -1.18 -4.00 -6.84
CA PHE A 32 -2.58 -3.88 -7.27
C PHE A 32 -2.91 -4.56 -8.60
N GLU A 33 -1.98 -5.32 -9.17
CA GLU A 33 -2.25 -6.17 -10.31
C GLU A 33 -3.01 -7.43 -9.91
N ASP A 34 -3.85 -7.97 -10.80
CA ASP A 34 -4.71 -9.12 -10.49
C ASP A 34 -3.93 -10.35 -10.02
N ALA A 35 -2.67 -10.49 -10.42
CA ALA A 35 -1.79 -11.56 -9.96
C ALA A 35 -1.49 -11.50 -8.45
N ASP A 36 -1.54 -10.32 -7.85
CA ASP A 36 -1.28 -10.10 -6.42
C ASP A 36 -2.53 -10.31 -5.56
N PHE A 37 -3.70 -10.34 -6.17
CA PHE A 37 -4.95 -10.49 -5.42
C PHE A 37 -5.06 -11.90 -4.83
N LYS A 38 -4.90 -12.00 -3.52
CA LYS A 38 -4.97 -13.26 -2.76
C LYS A 38 -6.13 -13.28 -1.76
N GLY A 39 -6.91 -12.21 -1.70
CA GLY A 39 -8.04 -12.13 -0.80
C GLY A 39 -9.16 -13.11 -1.16
N ASP A 40 -9.75 -13.73 -0.15
CA ASP A 40 -10.90 -14.62 -0.35
C ASP A 40 -12.16 -13.84 -0.71
N ASN A 41 -12.22 -12.57 -0.35
CA ASN A 41 -13.24 -11.60 -0.77
C ASN A 41 -12.88 -10.21 -0.32
N PRO A 42 -13.02 -9.19 -1.16
CA PRO A 42 -13.39 -7.89 -0.65
C PRO A 42 -14.74 -8.07 0.06
N THR A 43 -14.93 -7.40 1.16
CA THR A 43 -16.15 -7.50 1.98
C THR A 43 -17.40 -7.03 1.20
N PHE A 44 -17.19 -6.46 0.03
CA PHE A 44 -18.20 -5.86 -0.80
C PHE A 44 -18.16 -6.43 -2.22
N GLY A 45 -19.29 -6.82 -2.75
CA GLY A 45 -19.44 -7.26 -4.14
C GLY A 45 -18.99 -8.68 -4.46
N GLY A 46 -18.22 -9.33 -3.60
CA GLY A 46 -17.71 -10.68 -3.87
C GLY A 46 -16.66 -10.75 -4.97
N GLU A 47 -16.04 -9.63 -5.30
CA GLU A 47 -15.03 -9.51 -6.34
C GLU A 47 -13.75 -10.24 -5.98
N LYS A 48 -13.04 -10.74 -6.99
CA LYS A 48 -11.89 -11.63 -6.80
C LYS A 48 -10.62 -11.17 -7.51
N SER A 49 -10.61 -9.94 -7.99
CA SER A 49 -9.43 -9.33 -8.59
C SER A 49 -9.42 -7.83 -8.31
N TRP A 50 -8.25 -7.22 -8.37
CA TRP A 50 -8.13 -5.78 -8.22
C TRP A 50 -8.85 -5.04 -9.37
N SER A 51 -8.68 -5.52 -10.61
CA SER A 51 -9.31 -4.92 -11.78
C SER A 51 -10.84 -4.96 -11.74
N SER A 52 -11.43 -5.98 -11.11
CA SER A 52 -12.88 -6.09 -11.01
C SER A 52 -13.52 -5.11 -10.01
N LEU A 53 -12.71 -4.47 -9.15
CA LEU A 53 -13.16 -3.39 -8.27
C LEU A 53 -13.27 -2.04 -8.99
N ILE A 54 -12.63 -1.90 -10.15
CA ILE A 54 -12.71 -0.69 -10.98
C ILE A 54 -14.05 -0.71 -11.70
N ASP A 55 -14.69 0.44 -11.83
CA ASP A 55 -16.01 0.58 -12.52
C ASP A 55 -17.20 -0.05 -11.78
N GLU A 56 -17.00 -0.59 -10.59
CA GLU A 56 -18.12 -0.97 -9.75
C GLU A 56 -19.04 0.24 -9.50
N PRO A 57 -20.36 0.05 -9.38
CA PRO A 57 -21.31 1.16 -9.23
C PRO A 57 -20.97 2.11 -8.09
N GLN A 58 -20.37 1.59 -7.03
CA GLN A 58 -19.94 2.37 -5.87
C GLN A 58 -18.71 3.22 -6.15
N TYR A 59 -17.89 2.84 -7.13
CA TYR A 59 -16.71 3.59 -7.54
C TYR A 59 -16.98 4.56 -8.68
N GLY A 60 -18.01 4.31 -9.47
CA GLY A 60 -18.53 5.29 -10.44
C GLY A 60 -17.59 5.64 -11.61
N GLY A 61 -16.75 4.73 -12.08
CA GLY A 61 -15.84 4.97 -13.22
C GLY A 61 -14.64 5.85 -12.82
N PRO A 62 -14.26 6.89 -13.57
CA PRO A 62 -13.11 7.73 -13.27
C PRO A 62 -13.28 8.60 -12.01
N MET A 63 -14.45 8.65 -11.43
CA MET A 63 -14.73 9.27 -10.14
C MET A 63 -15.42 8.27 -9.21
N LEU A 64 -15.33 8.54 -7.91
CA LEU A 64 -15.90 7.69 -6.86
C LEU A 64 -17.32 8.12 -6.45
N TYR A 65 -17.85 9.14 -7.05
CA TYR A 65 -19.24 9.56 -6.87
C TYR A 65 -20.13 8.76 -7.81
N GLY A 66 -21.18 8.21 -7.30
CA GLY A 66 -22.06 7.37 -8.08
C GLY A 66 -23.49 7.37 -7.56
N THR A 67 -24.25 6.36 -7.88
CA THR A 67 -25.67 6.21 -7.54
C THR A 67 -25.93 5.14 -6.47
N GLY A 68 -24.89 4.54 -5.90
CA GLY A 68 -25.01 3.49 -4.90
C GLY A 68 -25.27 4.00 -3.50
N GLY A 69 -25.76 3.17 -2.62
CA GLY A 69 -25.77 3.44 -1.17
C GLY A 69 -24.38 3.31 -0.60
N GLY A 70 -23.97 4.26 0.24
CA GLY A 70 -22.66 4.25 0.85
C GLY A 70 -22.56 3.28 2.03
N VAL A 71 -21.33 2.95 2.38
CA VAL A 71 -20.98 2.25 3.61
C VAL A 71 -20.49 3.29 4.59
N SER A 72 -21.05 3.34 5.78
CA SER A 72 -20.84 4.44 6.73
C SER A 72 -19.90 4.11 7.89
N SER A 73 -19.48 2.86 8.04
CA SER A 73 -18.60 2.44 9.11
C SER A 73 -17.37 1.71 8.61
N GLU A 74 -16.30 1.70 9.40
CA GLU A 74 -15.07 0.96 9.09
C GLU A 74 -15.32 -0.56 9.00
N GLU A 75 -16.28 -1.09 9.75
CA GLU A 75 -16.66 -2.51 9.72
C GLU A 75 -17.32 -2.90 8.40
N GLU A 76 -18.01 -1.96 7.79
CA GLU A 76 -18.69 -2.11 6.50
C GLU A 76 -17.87 -1.56 5.35
N ALA A 77 -16.68 -1.02 5.59
CA ALA A 77 -15.80 -0.49 4.58
C ALA A 77 -15.28 -1.59 3.66
N TYR A 78 -14.83 -1.19 2.48
CA TYR A 78 -14.11 -2.11 1.60
C TYR A 78 -12.84 -2.59 2.27
N LYS A 79 -12.67 -3.91 2.31
CA LYS A 79 -11.49 -4.56 2.85
C LYS A 79 -10.94 -5.50 1.80
N TRP A 80 -9.76 -5.17 1.29
CA TRP A 80 -9.03 -6.04 0.39
C TRP A 80 -7.86 -6.65 1.14
N THR A 81 -7.53 -7.87 0.79
CA THR A 81 -6.34 -8.55 1.30
C THR A 81 -5.47 -8.97 0.13
N ASP A 82 -4.20 -8.79 0.29
CA ASP A 82 -3.16 -9.28 -0.60
C ASP A 82 -2.45 -10.50 0.01
N GLU A 83 -1.45 -11.01 -0.69
CA GLU A 83 -0.63 -12.09 -0.15
C GLU A 83 0.26 -11.67 1.04
N ASN A 84 0.36 -10.37 1.31
CA ASN A 84 1.06 -9.80 2.45
C ASN A 84 0.16 -9.66 3.68
N ASN A 85 -1.10 -10.08 3.61
CA ASN A 85 -2.13 -9.85 4.62
C ASN A 85 -2.39 -8.34 4.88
N THR A 86 -2.30 -7.53 3.84
CA THR A 86 -2.56 -6.10 3.93
C THR A 86 -4.03 -5.84 3.68
N LEU A 87 -4.65 -5.07 4.55
CA LEU A 87 -6.02 -4.57 4.39
C LEU A 87 -5.98 -3.10 4.01
N LEU A 88 -6.69 -2.76 2.95
CA LEU A 88 -7.00 -1.38 2.60
C LEU A 88 -8.38 -1.05 3.13
N SER A 89 -8.47 -0.11 4.04
CA SER A 89 -9.76 0.36 4.51
C SER A 89 -10.32 1.43 3.58
N ASN A 90 -11.61 1.37 3.31
CA ASN A 90 -12.30 2.37 2.54
C ASN A 90 -13.67 2.63 3.17
N THR A 91 -13.99 3.89 3.41
CA THR A 91 -15.29 4.30 3.94
C THR A 91 -16.08 4.97 2.83
N LEU A 92 -17.14 4.29 2.39
CA LEU A 92 -18.12 4.87 1.50
C LEU A 92 -19.25 5.43 2.34
N SER A 93 -19.67 6.64 2.05
CA SER A 93 -20.86 7.23 2.65
C SER A 93 -21.60 8.06 1.63
N GLU A 94 -22.87 8.35 1.90
CA GLU A 94 -23.66 9.25 1.05
C GLU A 94 -23.14 10.69 1.05
N GLY A 95 -22.16 11.00 1.89
CA GLY A 95 -21.53 12.31 1.96
C GLY A 95 -22.55 13.45 2.03
N TYR A 96 -22.31 14.50 1.26
CA TYR A 96 -23.17 15.69 1.21
C TYR A 96 -24.30 15.57 0.20
N GLY A 97 -25.00 14.46 0.19
CA GLY A 97 -26.15 14.22 -0.70
C GLY A 97 -25.96 13.00 -1.59
N SER A 98 -26.93 12.78 -2.46
CA SER A 98 -26.99 11.57 -3.30
C SER A 98 -25.91 11.45 -4.38
N TRP A 99 -25.00 12.40 -4.46
CA TRP A 99 -23.93 12.45 -5.45
C TRP A 99 -22.52 12.22 -4.88
N CYS A 100 -22.39 12.09 -3.56
CA CYS A 100 -21.11 11.93 -2.89
C CYS A 100 -21.16 10.71 -1.98
N TYR A 101 -20.49 9.65 -2.36
CA TYR A 101 -20.48 8.35 -1.65
C TYR A 101 -19.19 8.09 -0.91
N TRP A 102 -18.15 8.83 -1.19
CA TRP A 102 -16.85 8.60 -0.63
C TRP A 102 -16.49 9.66 0.41
N SER A 103 -16.41 9.27 1.64
CA SER A 103 -15.99 10.17 2.73
C SER A 103 -14.54 10.00 3.14
N GLY A 104 -13.83 9.05 2.55
CA GLY A 104 -12.41 8.80 2.77
C GLY A 104 -12.05 7.35 2.55
N GLY A 105 -10.82 7.07 2.19
CA GLY A 105 -10.35 5.70 2.01
C GLY A 105 -9.43 5.50 0.81
N HIS A 106 -9.48 4.30 0.27
CA HIS A 106 -8.68 3.86 -0.86
C HIS A 106 -9.60 3.28 -1.93
N ALA A 107 -9.35 3.60 -3.18
CA ALA A 107 -10.05 3.03 -4.33
C ALA A 107 -9.04 2.53 -5.34
N ILE A 108 -9.35 1.43 -6.04
CA ILE A 108 -8.52 0.93 -7.11
C ILE A 108 -8.88 1.63 -8.42
N SER A 109 -7.87 1.97 -9.19
CA SER A 109 -8.02 2.65 -10.47
C SER A 109 -7.00 2.15 -11.49
N ASN A 110 -7.28 2.41 -12.76
CA ASN A 110 -6.35 2.31 -13.87
C ASN A 110 -6.51 3.47 -14.87
N TYR A 111 -7.24 4.51 -14.46
CA TYR A 111 -7.46 5.68 -15.30
C TYR A 111 -6.25 6.62 -15.28
N ALA A 112 -5.68 6.93 -16.44
CA ALA A 112 -4.55 7.83 -16.57
C ALA A 112 -4.71 8.76 -17.78
N SER A 113 -4.31 10.01 -17.66
CA SER A 113 -4.32 10.99 -18.75
C SER A 113 -3.28 12.08 -18.55
N ALA A 114 -2.81 12.69 -19.64
CA ALA A 114 -2.04 13.93 -19.62
C ALA A 114 -2.94 15.18 -19.71
N ASP A 115 -4.24 15.03 -19.93
CA ASP A 115 -5.18 16.14 -20.09
C ASP A 115 -5.78 16.59 -18.76
N ILE A 116 -5.09 17.54 -18.11
CA ILE A 116 -5.59 18.14 -16.87
C ILE A 116 -6.71 19.15 -17.09
N GLU A 117 -6.99 19.58 -18.33
CA GLU A 117 -8.12 20.45 -18.60
C GLU A 117 -9.43 19.67 -18.57
N THR A 118 -9.44 18.50 -19.21
CA THR A 118 -10.62 17.62 -19.25
C THR A 118 -10.77 16.82 -17.96
N TYR A 119 -9.69 16.23 -17.43
CA TYR A 119 -9.74 15.32 -16.28
C TYR A 119 -9.27 15.95 -14.96
N GLY A 120 -8.99 17.23 -14.94
CA GLY A 120 -8.54 17.96 -13.75
C GLY A 120 -9.68 18.58 -12.92
N ASN A 121 -10.78 17.87 -12.74
CA ASN A 121 -11.94 18.32 -11.97
C ASN A 121 -12.46 17.24 -11.03
N SER A 122 -13.42 17.60 -10.18
CA SER A 122 -13.97 16.71 -9.16
C SER A 122 -14.76 15.50 -9.71
N THR A 123 -14.98 15.41 -11.01
CA THR A 123 -15.61 14.24 -11.64
C THR A 123 -14.59 13.21 -12.12
N SER A 124 -13.29 13.46 -11.92
CA SER A 124 -12.19 12.62 -12.38
C SER A 124 -11.21 12.26 -11.24
N GLN A 125 -11.74 11.97 -10.06
CA GLN A 125 -10.97 11.74 -8.84
C GLN A 125 -10.06 10.54 -8.89
N LEU A 126 -10.32 9.57 -9.74
CA LEU A 126 -9.55 8.34 -9.89
C LEU A 126 -8.60 8.38 -11.09
N THR A 127 -8.50 9.53 -11.78
CA THR A 127 -7.63 9.69 -12.95
C THR A 127 -6.28 10.27 -12.52
N ILE A 128 -5.23 9.46 -12.64
CA ILE A 128 -3.86 9.90 -12.34
C ILE A 128 -3.30 10.74 -13.50
N TYR A 129 -2.44 11.69 -13.15
CA TYR A 129 -1.65 12.37 -14.17
C TYR A 129 -0.53 11.47 -14.71
N LYS A 130 -0.51 11.29 -16.02
CA LYS A 130 0.54 10.57 -16.74
C LYS A 130 1.05 11.42 -17.86
N LYS A 131 2.29 11.87 -17.75
CA LYS A 131 2.94 12.67 -18.79
C LYS A 131 2.97 11.94 -20.12
N SER A 132 2.36 12.50 -21.16
CA SER A 132 2.27 11.92 -22.49
C SER A 132 1.93 13.01 -23.52
N ASP A 133 2.36 12.82 -24.76
CA ASP A 133 1.90 13.66 -25.89
C ASP A 133 0.45 13.32 -26.28
N ASN A 134 -0.01 12.10 -26.00
CA ASN A 134 -1.40 11.71 -26.13
C ASN A 134 -2.18 12.13 -24.88
N LYS A 135 -3.23 12.93 -25.08
CA LYS A 135 -4.13 13.43 -24.04
C LYS A 135 -5.33 12.52 -23.77
N ASP A 136 -5.49 11.44 -24.54
CA ASP A 136 -6.59 10.52 -24.32
C ASP A 136 -6.56 9.91 -22.92
N LEU A 137 -7.74 9.57 -22.42
CA LEU A 137 -7.88 8.75 -21.23
C LEU A 137 -7.45 7.33 -21.57
N VAL A 138 -6.45 6.82 -20.87
CA VAL A 138 -5.98 5.44 -21.04
C VAL A 138 -6.22 4.63 -19.77
N ARG A 139 -6.34 3.32 -19.94
CA ARG A 139 -6.60 2.36 -18.85
C ARG A 139 -5.52 1.30 -18.72
N THR A 140 -4.39 1.54 -19.34
CA THR A 140 -3.23 0.64 -19.30
C THR A 140 -1.95 1.42 -19.12
N GLY A 141 -1.01 0.83 -18.41
CA GLY A 141 0.32 1.39 -18.19
C GLY A 141 0.29 2.71 -17.39
N GLY A 142 -0.76 2.96 -16.59
CA GLY A 142 -0.87 4.15 -15.73
C GLY A 142 -0.12 4.00 -14.42
N GLY A 143 0.01 2.77 -13.93
CA GLY A 143 0.70 2.45 -12.68
C GLY A 143 2.22 2.61 -12.77
N HIS A 144 2.88 2.48 -11.62
CA HIS A 144 4.33 2.56 -11.52
C HIS A 144 5.00 1.45 -12.38
N ASN A 145 6.13 1.77 -12.99
CA ASN A 145 6.85 0.87 -13.91
C ASN A 145 6.01 0.34 -15.08
N GLY A 146 4.90 1.00 -15.42
CA GLY A 146 4.04 0.63 -16.54
C GLY A 146 3.05 -0.50 -16.21
N SER A 147 2.81 -0.79 -14.94
CA SER A 147 1.65 -1.57 -14.47
C SER A 147 0.34 -0.89 -14.86
N ASP A 148 -0.77 -1.61 -14.81
CA ASP A 148 -2.05 -1.05 -15.20
C ASP A 148 -2.78 -0.42 -14.01
N ASN A 149 -2.84 -1.15 -12.89
CA ASN A 149 -3.60 -0.77 -11.72
C ASN A 149 -2.76 0.01 -10.71
N PHE A 150 -3.43 0.78 -9.90
CA PHE A 150 -2.89 1.50 -8.75
C PHE A 150 -4.02 1.83 -7.76
N ALA A 151 -3.69 2.26 -6.57
CA ALA A 151 -4.66 2.76 -5.61
C ALA A 151 -4.69 4.28 -5.58
N VAL A 152 -5.86 4.85 -5.29
CA VAL A 152 -6.05 6.28 -5.03
C VAL A 152 -6.53 6.44 -3.60
N HIS A 153 -5.87 7.31 -2.86
CA HIS A 153 -6.24 7.71 -1.50
C HIS A 153 -7.03 9.02 -1.53
N PHE A 154 -8.04 9.09 -0.68
CA PHE A 154 -8.71 10.34 -0.30
C PHE A 154 -8.82 10.43 1.22
N GLY A 155 -8.36 11.52 1.79
CA GLY A 155 -8.58 11.79 3.21
C GLY A 155 -7.63 12.83 3.77
N TYR A 156 -8.19 13.69 4.64
CA TYR A 156 -7.45 14.69 5.38
C TYR A 156 -8.08 14.89 6.76
N ALA A 157 -7.27 15.27 7.70
CA ALA A 157 -7.68 15.75 9.02
C ALA A 157 -7.07 17.12 9.25
N ASP A 158 -7.87 18.04 9.71
CA ASP A 158 -7.45 19.37 10.12
C ASP A 158 -8.28 19.86 11.32
N ASN A 159 -8.03 21.08 11.77
CA ASN A 159 -8.73 21.67 12.92
C ASN A 159 -10.05 22.36 12.55
N SER A 160 -10.46 22.33 11.28
CA SER A 160 -11.66 23.02 10.80
C SER A 160 -12.96 22.31 11.20
N GLY A 161 -12.90 21.00 11.42
CA GLY A 161 -14.05 20.14 11.62
C GLY A 161 -14.77 19.72 10.34
N PHE A 162 -14.27 20.12 9.14
CA PHE A 162 -14.79 19.70 7.84
C PHE A 162 -14.06 18.46 7.31
N GLY A 163 -12.81 18.22 7.75
CA GLY A 163 -12.06 17.02 7.42
C GLY A 163 -12.45 15.83 8.28
N LEU A 164 -11.75 14.73 8.05
CA LEU A 164 -11.81 13.55 8.92
C LEU A 164 -11.15 13.86 10.28
N THR A 165 -11.42 13.04 11.27
CA THR A 165 -10.60 13.03 12.49
C THR A 165 -9.34 12.21 12.27
N GLU A 166 -8.28 12.43 13.02
CA GLU A 166 -7.07 11.59 12.94
C GLU A 166 -7.38 10.10 13.15
N ALA A 167 -8.37 9.79 13.99
CA ALA A 167 -8.77 8.42 14.27
C ALA A 167 -9.49 7.74 13.09
N SER A 168 -10.12 8.53 12.22
CA SER A 168 -10.88 8.06 11.06
C SER A 168 -10.15 8.24 9.72
N LEU A 169 -8.88 8.67 9.76
CA LEU A 169 -8.06 8.73 8.55
C LEU A 169 -7.94 7.33 7.91
N PRO A 170 -7.97 7.27 6.59
CA PRO A 170 -7.80 6.01 5.87
C PRO A 170 -6.46 5.36 6.19
N ALA A 171 -6.48 4.05 6.32
CA ALA A 171 -5.34 3.29 6.80
C ALA A 171 -5.02 2.10 5.91
N LEU A 172 -3.74 1.76 5.89
CA LEU A 172 -3.19 0.50 5.42
C LEU A 172 -2.88 -0.33 6.68
N LYS A 173 -3.48 -1.53 6.79
CA LYS A 173 -3.39 -2.38 7.98
C LYS A 173 -2.93 -3.78 7.61
N PHE A 174 -2.18 -4.42 8.51
CA PHE A 174 -1.89 -5.85 8.36
C PHE A 174 -3.00 -6.67 9.01
N ALA A 175 -3.70 -7.49 8.20
CA ALA A 175 -4.87 -8.25 8.59
C ALA A 175 -4.60 -9.26 9.73
N ASP A 176 -3.38 -9.80 9.80
CA ASP A 176 -2.96 -10.74 10.82
C ASP A 176 -2.46 -10.07 12.12
N GLY A 177 -2.51 -8.74 12.19
CA GLY A 177 -2.03 -7.96 13.33
C GLY A 177 -0.51 -8.03 13.57
N THR A 178 0.25 -8.61 12.64
CA THR A 178 1.71 -8.70 12.77
C THR A 178 2.36 -7.39 12.37
N ALA A 179 3.15 -6.81 13.26
CA ALA A 179 3.87 -5.58 12.96
C ALA A 179 5.01 -5.82 11.95
N ARG A 180 5.00 -5.06 10.85
CA ARG A 180 6.00 -5.13 9.76
C ARG A 180 6.54 -3.75 9.42
N VAL A 181 7.70 -3.72 8.79
CA VAL A 181 8.23 -2.49 8.20
C VAL A 181 7.66 -2.36 6.78
N ILE A 182 6.99 -1.27 6.50
CA ILE A 182 6.73 -0.84 5.12
C ILE A 182 7.98 -0.10 4.68
N ASP A 183 8.69 -0.63 3.69
CA ASP A 183 9.94 -0.05 3.21
C ASP A 183 9.66 1.27 2.46
N HIS A 184 8.80 1.18 1.45
CA HIS A 184 8.40 2.32 0.63
C HIS A 184 7.14 2.02 -0.14
N MET A 185 6.60 3.04 -0.78
CA MET A 185 5.65 2.99 -1.87
C MET A 185 5.99 4.05 -2.90
N TYR A 186 5.33 4.04 -4.05
CA TYR A 186 5.41 5.13 -5.00
C TYR A 186 4.13 5.94 -4.98
N VAL A 187 4.25 7.26 -5.10
CA VAL A 187 3.11 8.18 -5.07
C VAL A 187 3.11 9.09 -6.28
N ASN A 188 1.93 9.53 -6.69
CA ASN A 188 1.76 10.49 -7.78
C ASN A 188 0.51 11.33 -7.56
N ASN A 189 0.41 12.47 -8.26
CA ASN A 189 -0.77 13.30 -8.26
C ASN A 189 -1.84 12.78 -9.21
N ILE A 190 -3.10 12.87 -8.80
CA ILE A 190 -4.24 12.74 -9.71
C ILE A 190 -4.41 14.04 -10.52
N CYS A 191 -5.04 13.94 -11.70
CA CYS A 191 -5.26 15.11 -12.57
C CYS A 191 -6.00 16.24 -11.86
N TYR A 192 -6.98 15.92 -11.03
CA TYR A 192 -7.75 16.94 -10.29
C TYR A 192 -6.88 17.72 -9.31
N ALA A 193 -6.04 17.06 -8.51
CA ALA A 193 -5.13 17.73 -7.59
C ALA A 193 -4.12 18.58 -8.35
N LEU A 194 -3.51 18.02 -9.39
CA LEU A 194 -2.53 18.72 -10.22
C LEU A 194 -3.12 19.99 -10.87
N ASN A 195 -4.34 19.90 -11.44
CA ASN A 195 -5.00 21.08 -12.01
C ASN A 195 -5.25 22.17 -10.95
N CYS A 196 -5.71 21.78 -9.75
CA CYS A 196 -5.90 22.74 -8.66
C CYS A 196 -4.58 23.41 -8.23
N TYR A 197 -3.48 22.67 -8.19
CA TYR A 197 -2.17 23.26 -7.86
C TYR A 197 -1.73 24.27 -8.91
N MET A 198 -1.95 23.98 -10.18
CA MET A 198 -1.48 24.83 -11.29
C MET A 198 -2.40 26.03 -11.58
N ASN A 199 -3.71 25.83 -11.49
CA ASN A 199 -4.70 26.78 -11.98
C ASN A 199 -5.65 27.29 -10.89
N GLY A 200 -5.72 26.61 -9.74
CA GLY A 200 -6.76 26.82 -8.74
C GLY A 200 -8.12 26.28 -9.21
N ASN A 201 -9.13 26.45 -8.37
CA ASN A 201 -10.54 26.25 -8.68
C ASN A 201 -11.38 27.28 -7.89
N GLY A 202 -12.69 27.21 -7.95
CA GLY A 202 -13.55 28.16 -7.23
C GLY A 202 -13.43 28.13 -5.71
N LEU A 203 -12.79 27.08 -5.13
CA LEU A 203 -12.64 26.88 -3.69
C LEU A 203 -11.22 27.14 -3.18
N THR A 204 -10.22 26.99 -4.04
CA THR A 204 -8.81 27.15 -3.68
C THR A 204 -8.06 27.93 -4.74
N ALA A 205 -7.11 28.77 -4.29
CA ALA A 205 -6.17 29.44 -5.18
C ALA A 205 -5.14 28.45 -5.74
N LYS A 206 -4.51 28.79 -6.87
CA LYS A 206 -3.34 28.08 -7.33
C LYS A 206 -2.20 28.19 -6.32
N ILE A 207 -1.31 27.20 -6.34
CA ILE A 207 -0.13 27.17 -5.48
C ILE A 207 0.77 28.40 -5.76
N GLY A 208 1.08 29.14 -4.70
CA GLY A 208 2.06 30.22 -4.69
C GLY A 208 3.46 29.73 -4.29
N PRO A 209 4.46 30.64 -4.29
CA PRO A 209 5.86 30.26 -4.01
C PRO A 209 6.10 29.61 -2.63
N ASP A 210 5.31 30.02 -1.64
CA ASP A 210 5.44 29.53 -0.25
C ASP A 210 4.42 28.45 0.10
N ASP A 211 3.58 28.08 -0.86
CA ASP A 211 2.55 27.06 -0.64
C ASP A 211 3.10 25.65 -0.85
N TRP A 212 2.49 24.73 -0.11
CA TRP A 212 2.85 23.31 -0.19
C TRP A 212 1.64 22.41 0.06
N VAL A 213 1.73 21.19 -0.45
CA VAL A 213 0.83 20.07 -0.14
C VAL A 213 1.70 18.84 0.09
N ALA A 214 1.41 18.09 1.13
CA ALA A 214 2.18 16.92 1.50
C ALA A 214 1.28 15.77 1.98
N ILE A 215 1.79 14.55 1.84
CA ILE A 215 1.30 13.37 2.51
C ILE A 215 2.07 13.24 3.82
N VAL A 216 1.36 13.07 4.92
CA VAL A 216 1.92 12.67 6.22
C VAL A 216 1.44 11.25 6.51
N ALA A 217 2.37 10.32 6.54
CA ALA A 217 2.12 8.93 6.94
C ALA A 217 2.44 8.79 8.43
N THR A 218 1.50 8.30 9.22
CA THR A 218 1.68 8.06 10.65
C THR A 218 1.58 6.56 10.94
N GLY A 219 2.67 6.00 11.47
CA GLY A 219 2.75 4.59 11.84
C GLY A 219 2.20 4.32 13.25
N TYR A 220 1.57 3.17 13.41
CA TYR A 220 1.07 2.68 14.70
C TYR A 220 1.45 1.21 14.90
N ASN A 221 1.79 0.85 16.13
CA ASN A 221 1.91 -0.53 16.57
C ASN A 221 0.87 -0.79 17.67
N GLY A 222 -0.23 -1.47 17.32
CA GLY A 222 -1.45 -1.40 18.10
C GLY A 222 -1.98 0.03 18.12
N ASP A 223 -2.21 0.57 19.33
CA ASP A 223 -2.67 1.95 19.52
C ASP A 223 -1.53 2.95 19.70
N GLU A 224 -0.28 2.49 19.82
CA GLU A 224 0.89 3.35 20.01
C GLU A 224 1.39 3.91 18.66
N LYS A 225 1.47 5.24 18.58
CA LYS A 225 2.13 5.93 17.48
C LYS A 225 3.63 5.63 17.51
N THR A 226 4.18 5.20 16.36
CA THR A 226 5.61 4.89 16.26
C THR A 226 6.40 6.09 15.75
N SER A 227 6.09 6.56 14.55
CA SER A 227 6.80 7.65 13.89
C SER A 227 5.93 8.25 12.78
N GLU A 228 6.43 9.32 12.16
CA GLU A 228 5.85 9.93 10.96
C GLU A 228 6.87 10.00 9.83
N ALA A 229 6.36 9.89 8.61
CA ALA A 229 7.10 10.17 7.38
C ALA A 229 6.31 11.18 6.54
N ARG A 230 7.01 12.00 5.77
CA ARG A 230 6.40 13.04 4.93
C ARG A 230 7.00 13.05 3.55
N ILE A 231 6.14 13.24 2.55
CA ILE A 231 6.55 13.57 1.18
C ILE A 231 5.70 14.72 0.66
N TYR A 232 6.32 15.65 -0.07
CA TYR A 232 5.61 16.74 -0.70
C TYR A 232 5.07 16.32 -2.06
N LEU A 233 3.77 16.50 -2.27
CA LEU A 233 3.13 16.40 -3.59
C LEU A 233 3.33 17.69 -4.39
N CYS A 234 3.50 18.79 -3.68
CA CYS A 234 3.77 20.10 -4.21
C CYS A 234 4.52 20.94 -3.16
N ASN A 235 5.58 21.64 -3.57
CA ASN A 235 6.31 22.58 -2.71
C ASN A 235 6.73 23.80 -3.55
N GLY A 236 5.82 24.75 -3.65
CA GLY A 236 5.87 25.82 -4.62
C GLY A 236 5.51 25.37 -6.05
N PRO A 237 5.29 26.32 -6.97
CA PRO A 237 4.81 26.03 -8.33
C PRO A 237 5.82 25.28 -9.20
N GLU A 238 7.11 25.33 -8.85
CA GLU A 238 8.19 24.70 -9.62
C GLU A 238 8.49 23.25 -9.16
N ASN A 239 7.96 22.85 -8.01
CA ASN A 239 8.23 21.54 -7.41
C ASN A 239 6.92 20.79 -7.18
N ILE A 240 6.28 20.40 -8.27
CA ILE A 240 5.04 19.61 -8.26
C ILE A 240 5.37 18.21 -8.76
N VAL A 241 4.93 17.19 -8.04
CA VAL A 241 5.06 15.79 -8.46
C VAL A 241 4.20 15.56 -9.69
N THR A 242 4.81 15.12 -10.80
CA THR A 242 4.15 14.84 -12.07
C THR A 242 4.48 13.44 -12.61
N ASP A 243 5.15 12.63 -11.80
CA ASP A 243 5.52 11.25 -12.11
C ASP A 243 5.61 10.45 -10.81
N TRP A 244 5.59 9.13 -10.92
CA TRP A 244 5.74 8.24 -9.78
C TRP A 244 7.00 8.53 -8.99
N THR A 245 6.84 8.87 -7.73
CA THR A 245 7.93 9.29 -6.84
C THR A 245 7.98 8.38 -5.62
N LYS A 246 9.17 7.87 -5.30
CA LYS A 246 9.38 7.00 -4.15
C LYS A 246 9.13 7.73 -2.84
N PHE A 247 8.25 7.18 -2.01
CA PHE A 247 8.01 7.60 -0.64
C PHE A 247 8.59 6.57 0.33
N ASP A 248 9.68 6.92 0.98
CA ASP A 248 10.33 6.08 1.99
C ASP A 248 9.48 6.06 3.28
N LEU A 249 9.06 4.89 3.69
CA LEU A 249 8.27 4.64 4.90
C LEU A 249 9.04 3.82 5.94
N SER A 250 10.28 3.43 5.64
CA SER A 250 11.09 2.56 6.51
C SER A 250 11.32 3.17 7.89
N GLY A 251 11.38 4.51 7.98
CA GLY A 251 11.52 5.26 9.21
C GLY A 251 10.32 5.17 10.17
N LEU A 252 9.17 4.66 9.72
CA LEU A 252 8.03 4.39 10.61
C LEU A 252 8.31 3.23 11.58
N GLY A 253 9.29 2.38 11.27
CA GLY A 253 9.60 1.18 12.05
C GLY A 253 8.59 0.05 11.82
N LYS A 254 8.50 -0.90 12.76
CA LYS A 254 7.50 -1.99 12.70
C LYS A 254 6.14 -1.46 13.12
N VAL A 255 5.18 -1.50 12.19
CA VAL A 255 3.81 -1.00 12.35
C VAL A 255 2.79 -2.10 12.08
N THR A 256 1.66 -2.05 12.75
CA THR A 256 0.46 -2.85 12.42
C THR A 256 -0.50 -2.06 11.53
N LYS A 257 -0.37 -0.72 11.51
CA LYS A 257 -1.22 0.20 10.77
C LYS A 257 -0.43 1.45 10.39
N VAL A 258 -0.69 1.99 9.20
CA VAL A 258 -0.27 3.32 8.77
C VAL A 258 -1.50 4.10 8.33
N THR A 259 -1.70 5.29 8.87
CA THR A 259 -2.71 6.25 8.37
C THR A 259 -2.04 7.28 7.48
N PHE A 260 -2.83 7.86 6.56
CA PHE A 260 -2.35 8.90 5.67
C PHE A 260 -3.21 10.14 5.80
N ASN A 261 -2.56 11.28 5.98
CA ASN A 261 -3.19 12.60 5.99
C ASN A 261 -2.60 13.43 4.84
N VAL A 262 -3.46 13.93 3.96
CA VAL A 262 -3.05 14.95 2.99
C VAL A 262 -3.25 16.32 3.63
N THR A 263 -2.20 17.11 3.71
CA THR A 263 -2.21 18.42 4.37
C THR A 263 -1.40 19.45 3.59
N GLY A 264 -1.61 20.72 3.88
CA GLY A 264 -0.91 21.79 3.15
C GLY A 264 -1.11 23.16 3.77
N SER A 265 -0.52 24.17 3.12
CA SER A 265 -0.60 25.58 3.53
C SER A 265 -1.90 26.26 3.10
N SER A 266 -2.57 25.75 2.06
CA SER A 266 -3.77 26.38 1.48
C SER A 266 -4.96 26.26 2.42
N ASP A 267 -5.53 27.40 2.81
CA ASP A 267 -6.73 27.49 3.64
C ASP A 267 -7.65 28.58 3.04
N ASN A 268 -8.91 28.28 2.88
CA ASN A 268 -9.90 29.20 2.34
C ASN A 268 -10.83 29.79 3.44
N GLY A 269 -10.45 29.66 4.71
CA GLY A 269 -11.23 30.06 5.86
C GLY A 269 -12.15 28.96 6.43
N TYR A 270 -12.16 27.79 5.76
CA TYR A 270 -12.88 26.60 6.19
C TYR A 270 -11.94 25.38 6.37
N GLY A 271 -10.64 25.62 6.44
CA GLY A 271 -9.62 24.60 6.59
C GLY A 271 -8.86 24.29 5.32
N PHE A 272 -8.21 23.14 5.27
CA PHE A 272 -7.41 22.72 4.12
C PHE A 272 -8.25 22.65 2.84
N SER A 273 -7.86 23.40 1.82
CA SER A 273 -8.70 23.67 0.66
C SER A 273 -8.23 23.03 -0.66
N GLN A 274 -7.03 22.42 -0.70
CA GLN A 274 -6.59 21.67 -1.87
C GLN A 274 -7.21 20.26 -1.88
N PRO A 275 -7.35 19.62 -3.06
CA PRO A 275 -7.84 18.25 -3.14
C PRO A 275 -6.97 17.29 -2.34
N ALA A 276 -7.56 16.58 -1.37
CA ALA A 276 -6.88 15.69 -0.44
C ALA A 276 -6.66 14.28 -1.02
N TYR A 277 -6.14 14.20 -2.23
CA TYR A 277 -5.95 12.96 -3.00
C TYR A 277 -4.50 12.73 -3.34
N PHE A 278 -4.11 11.46 -3.41
CA PHE A 278 -2.91 11.02 -4.09
C PHE A 278 -3.10 9.59 -4.62
N ALA A 279 -2.43 9.27 -5.70
CA ALA A 279 -2.31 7.89 -6.15
C ALA A 279 -1.07 7.24 -5.53
N TYR A 280 -1.13 5.93 -5.28
CA TYR A 280 0.03 5.17 -4.81
C TYR A 280 0.04 3.76 -5.40
N ASP A 281 1.24 3.19 -5.49
CA ASP A 281 1.50 1.88 -6.08
C ASP A 281 2.76 1.26 -5.48
N ASP A 282 2.99 -0.03 -5.76
CA ASP A 282 4.18 -0.78 -5.37
C ASP A 282 4.51 -0.64 -3.87
N VAL A 283 3.55 -1.01 -3.01
CA VAL A 283 3.76 -0.98 -1.55
C VAL A 283 4.70 -2.12 -1.13
N ALA A 284 5.94 -1.81 -0.83
CA ALA A 284 6.98 -2.75 -0.48
C ALA A 284 7.01 -3.03 1.03
N VAL A 285 6.82 -4.27 1.43
CA VAL A 285 6.75 -4.69 2.84
C VAL A 285 7.87 -5.69 3.15
N ARG A 286 8.54 -5.51 4.28
CA ARG A 286 9.59 -6.42 4.77
C ARG A 286 8.97 -7.58 5.54
N PHE A 287 9.31 -8.80 5.13
CA PHE A 287 8.95 -10.03 5.81
C PHE A 287 10.22 -10.66 6.39
N ASP A 288 10.23 -10.89 7.70
CA ASP A 288 11.35 -11.57 8.35
C ASP A 288 11.56 -12.96 7.71
N VAL A 289 12.76 -13.25 7.27
CA VAL A 289 13.10 -14.59 6.80
C VAL A 289 13.03 -15.52 8.01
N SER A 290 12.13 -16.47 7.99
CA SER A 290 12.14 -17.56 8.96
C SER A 290 13.45 -18.34 8.77
N THR A 291 14.49 -17.98 9.51
CA THR A 291 15.64 -18.87 9.70
C THR A 291 15.05 -20.10 10.39
N GLY A 292 15.00 -21.24 9.72
CA GLY A 292 14.31 -22.46 10.14
C GLY A 292 14.67 -23.05 11.54
N ILE A 293 15.07 -22.18 12.46
CA ILE A 293 15.17 -22.42 13.89
C ILE A 293 13.87 -21.87 14.50
N ASN A 294 12.85 -22.71 14.54
CA ASN A 294 11.71 -22.44 15.40
C ASN A 294 12.25 -22.09 16.79
N SER A 295 12.16 -20.82 17.18
CA SER A 295 12.38 -20.44 18.56
C SER A 295 11.40 -21.26 19.38
N VAL A 296 11.92 -22.17 20.19
CA VAL A 296 11.14 -22.88 21.19
C VAL A 296 10.48 -21.81 22.04
N LYS A 297 9.15 -21.64 21.92
CA LYS A 297 8.37 -20.82 22.84
C LYS A 297 8.62 -21.41 24.23
N THR A 298 9.47 -20.81 25.00
CA THR A 298 9.57 -21.10 26.43
C THR A 298 8.32 -20.52 27.06
N ASN A 299 7.32 -21.39 27.29
CA ASN A 299 6.24 -21.07 28.20
C ASN A 299 6.88 -20.77 29.57
N ASN A 300 6.88 -19.50 29.95
CA ASN A 300 7.25 -19.07 31.30
C ASN A 300 6.17 -19.58 32.28
N GLY A 301 6.44 -20.71 32.86
CA GLY A 301 5.63 -21.31 33.91
C GLY A 301 6.23 -22.60 34.40
N ASN A 302 7.08 -22.48 35.44
CA ASN A 302 7.67 -23.54 36.29
C ASN A 302 9.00 -24.17 35.85
N LYS A 303 9.97 -23.89 36.75
CA LYS A 303 11.23 -24.62 37.04
C LYS A 303 11.72 -25.60 35.99
N THR A 304 12.76 -25.17 35.28
CA THR A 304 13.59 -25.99 34.45
C THR A 304 14.34 -27.03 35.24
N THR A 305 13.88 -28.26 35.22
CA THR A 305 14.79 -29.38 35.22
C THR A 305 15.38 -29.49 33.80
N LYS A 306 16.68 -29.28 33.63
CA LYS A 306 17.35 -29.63 32.37
C LYS A 306 16.95 -31.05 31.98
N PRO A 307 16.48 -31.29 30.75
CA PRO A 307 16.35 -32.67 30.30
C PRO A 307 17.78 -33.24 30.21
N THR A 308 18.11 -34.13 31.08
CA THR A 308 19.24 -35.03 30.89
C THR A 308 18.77 -36.12 29.91
N ASP A 309 18.49 -35.73 28.67
CA ASP A 309 18.30 -36.69 27.60
C ASP A 309 19.69 -37.13 27.15
N ASN A 310 20.05 -38.33 27.56
CA ASN A 310 21.30 -38.99 27.21
C ASN A 310 21.30 -39.44 25.72
N ALA A 311 20.42 -38.87 24.90
CA ALA A 311 20.27 -39.20 23.50
C ALA A 311 21.36 -38.54 22.62
N TYR A 312 21.71 -39.25 21.57
CA TYR A 312 22.64 -38.78 20.54
C TYR A 312 21.83 -38.29 19.32
N TYR A 313 22.30 -37.22 18.71
CA TYR A 313 21.69 -36.65 17.50
C TYR A 313 22.75 -36.37 16.45
N ASP A 314 22.43 -36.54 15.18
CA ASP A 314 23.25 -36.04 14.08
C ASP A 314 23.16 -34.51 13.98
N LEU A 315 23.94 -33.88 13.07
CA LEU A 315 23.95 -32.45 12.89
C LEU A 315 22.66 -31.92 12.27
N GLN A 316 21.78 -32.79 11.75
CA GLN A 316 20.45 -32.46 11.25
C GLN A 316 19.36 -32.59 12.33
N GLY A 317 19.75 -32.93 13.59
CA GLY A 317 18.82 -33.09 14.72
C GLY A 317 18.07 -34.42 14.74
N ARG A 318 18.44 -35.41 13.92
CA ARG A 318 17.81 -36.74 13.93
C ARG A 318 18.47 -37.58 15.03
N ARG A 319 17.66 -38.29 15.82
CA ARG A 319 18.17 -39.17 16.89
C ARG A 319 18.95 -40.36 16.30
N ILE A 320 20.12 -40.63 16.85
CA ILE A 320 20.98 -41.74 16.49
C ILE A 320 21.17 -42.67 17.70
N ASN A 321 21.47 -43.94 17.45
CA ASN A 321 21.47 -44.99 18.53
C ASN A 321 22.75 -44.98 19.40
N GLY A 322 23.70 -44.03 19.14
CA GLY A 322 24.96 -43.93 19.90
C GLY A 322 25.98 -43.09 19.16
N PRO A 323 27.21 -42.99 19.71
CA PRO A 323 28.29 -42.27 19.04
C PRO A 323 28.58 -42.86 17.66
N GLN A 324 28.80 -42.02 16.68
CA GLN A 324 29.18 -42.38 15.31
C GLN A 324 30.47 -41.67 14.92
N LYS A 325 31.29 -42.29 14.05
CA LYS A 325 32.43 -41.60 13.47
C LYS A 325 31.99 -40.29 12.80
N GLY A 326 32.71 -39.22 13.12
CA GLY A 326 32.36 -37.87 12.67
C GLY A 326 31.75 -37.03 13.79
N MET A 327 30.97 -36.01 13.42
CA MET A 327 30.35 -35.07 14.36
C MET A 327 28.92 -35.49 14.73
N TYR A 328 28.62 -35.45 16.03
CA TYR A 328 27.27 -35.67 16.57
C TYR A 328 27.00 -34.78 17.78
N ILE A 329 25.75 -34.64 18.20
CA ILE A 329 25.34 -33.87 19.37
C ILE A 329 24.94 -34.81 20.48
N HIS A 330 25.53 -34.62 21.67
CA HIS A 330 25.20 -35.32 22.88
C HIS A 330 25.19 -34.38 24.08
N ASN A 331 24.12 -34.40 24.86
CA ASN A 331 23.90 -33.47 25.99
C ASN A 331 24.06 -31.99 25.59
N GLY A 332 23.51 -31.62 24.41
CA GLY A 332 23.57 -30.26 23.91
C GLY A 332 24.96 -29.77 23.48
N LYS A 333 25.95 -30.68 23.35
CA LYS A 333 27.30 -30.36 22.91
C LYS A 333 27.67 -31.15 21.67
N VAL A 334 28.32 -30.49 20.71
CA VAL A 334 28.89 -31.16 19.54
C VAL A 334 30.10 -31.99 20.01
N ARG A 335 30.15 -33.26 19.59
CA ARG A 335 31.23 -34.21 19.83
C ARG A 335 31.79 -34.65 18.49
N VAL A 336 33.08 -34.99 18.50
CA VAL A 336 33.77 -35.56 17.32
C VAL A 336 34.36 -36.89 17.75
N GLU A 337 34.07 -37.94 16.98
CA GLU A 337 34.65 -39.28 17.17
C GLU A 337 35.42 -39.65 15.89
N PHE A 338 36.67 -40.10 16.06
CA PHE A 338 37.64 -40.40 14.99
C PHE A 338 37.65 -41.87 14.56
#